data_7266488c42bd6f451e21b8f2aff66b2a
#
_entry.id   7266488c42bd6f451e21b8f2aff66b2a
#
_cell.length_a   1.000
_cell.length_b   1.000
_cell.length_c   1.000
_cell.angle_alpha   90.00
_cell.angle_beta   90.00
_cell.angle_gamma   90.00
#
_symmetry.space_group_name_H-M   'P 1'
#
loop_
_entity.id
_entity.type
_entity.pdbx_description
1 polymer ?
#
loop_
_entity_poly.entity_id
_entity_poly.type
_entity_poly.pdbx_seq_one_letter_code
_entity_poly.pdbx_strand_id
1 'polypeptide(L)'
;MNSKPFFAPIDHTADVGYRLFAPTFAELFAVAGRALFDAITELDSIQPNLERKIEVEADDIESLLVAWLSELNFYCITQLELYCDFNIEMISPSAVRATVRGEKIDPTRHVIHTEIKAVTYHELFVRETENGWEAQVIFDV
;
A
#
# COMPACT_ATOMS: atom_id res chain seq x y z
N MET A 1 -2.26 -9.76 -23.07
CA MET A 1 -3.49 -9.56 -22.29
C MET A 1 -3.17 -8.86 -21.00
N ASN A 2 -3.87 -7.78 -20.71
CA ASN A 2 -3.62 -6.99 -19.51
C ASN A 2 -4.32 -7.60 -18.30
N SER A 3 -3.55 -7.83 -17.26
CA SER A 3 -4.10 -8.28 -15.98
C SER A 3 -4.57 -7.06 -15.19
N LYS A 4 -5.66 -7.20 -14.47
CA LYS A 4 -6.08 -6.17 -13.52
C LYS A 4 -5.11 -6.14 -12.35
N PRO A 5 -4.87 -4.95 -11.74
CA PRO A 5 -4.08 -4.89 -10.52
C PRO A 5 -4.74 -5.73 -9.42
N PHE A 6 -3.96 -6.48 -8.70
CA PHE A 6 -4.48 -7.23 -7.56
C PHE A 6 -3.37 -7.53 -6.56
N PHE A 7 -3.80 -7.83 -5.35
CA PHE A 7 -2.93 -8.32 -4.30
C PHE A 7 -3.45 -9.67 -3.82
N ALA A 8 -2.55 -10.48 -3.28
CA ALA A 8 -2.90 -11.76 -2.69
C ALA A 8 -2.13 -11.95 -1.39
N PRO A 9 -2.79 -12.33 -0.30
CA PRO A 9 -2.09 -12.61 0.94
C PRO A 9 -1.21 -13.85 0.77
N ILE A 10 -0.09 -13.87 1.49
CA ILE A 10 0.79 -15.03 1.53
C ILE A 10 0.91 -15.49 2.98
N ASP A 11 1.11 -16.80 3.16
CA ASP A 11 1.32 -17.36 4.48
C ASP A 11 2.72 -16.97 4.99
N HIS A 12 2.75 -16.40 6.18
CA HIS A 12 4.01 -16.10 6.87
C HIS A 12 3.79 -16.27 8.36
N THR A 13 4.76 -16.87 9.02
CA THR A 13 4.58 -17.40 10.38
C THR A 13 4.23 -16.35 11.42
N ALA A 14 4.82 -15.16 11.36
CA ALA A 14 4.66 -14.13 12.39
C ALA A 14 4.22 -12.79 11.85
N ASP A 15 4.07 -12.66 10.53
CA ASP A 15 3.85 -11.40 9.86
C ASP A 15 2.69 -11.53 8.87
N VAL A 16 2.32 -10.39 8.27
CA VAL A 16 1.31 -10.36 7.22
C VAL A 16 2.01 -10.00 5.92
N GLY A 17 1.86 -10.84 4.90
CA GLY A 17 2.50 -10.63 3.63
C GLY A 17 1.53 -10.60 2.46
N TYR A 18 1.94 -9.90 1.39
CA TYR A 18 1.15 -9.79 0.17
C TYR A 18 2.03 -9.90 -1.06
N ARG A 19 1.52 -10.59 -2.07
CA ARG A 19 2.04 -10.56 -3.43
C ARG A 19 1.21 -9.56 -4.22
N LEU A 20 1.87 -8.69 -4.98
CA LEU A 20 1.24 -7.57 -5.70
C LEU A 20 1.47 -7.74 -7.19
N PHE A 21 0.44 -7.44 -8.00
CA PHE A 21 0.50 -7.56 -9.46
C PHE A 21 -0.19 -6.35 -10.07
N ALA A 22 0.42 -5.77 -11.09
CA ALA A 22 -0.18 -4.64 -11.80
C ALA A 22 0.38 -4.51 -13.23
N PRO A 23 -0.41 -3.98 -14.18
CA PRO A 23 0.08 -3.77 -15.55
C PRO A 23 1.15 -2.69 -15.65
N THR A 24 1.11 -1.69 -14.77
CA THR A 24 2.05 -0.56 -14.79
C THR A 24 2.70 -0.36 -13.44
N PHE A 25 3.84 0.34 -13.44
CA PHE A 25 4.55 0.66 -12.22
C PHE A 25 3.71 1.53 -11.27
N ALA A 26 2.99 2.52 -11.82
CA ALA A 26 2.10 3.36 -11.02
C ALA A 26 0.98 2.55 -10.36
N GLU A 27 0.34 1.67 -11.11
CA GLU A 27 -0.73 0.83 -10.57
C GLU A 27 -0.23 -0.15 -9.50
N LEU A 28 1.04 -0.57 -9.60
CA LEU A 28 1.65 -1.41 -8.56
C LEU A 28 1.64 -0.70 -7.21
N PHE A 29 1.97 0.59 -7.19
CA PHE A 29 1.96 1.40 -5.97
C PHE A 29 0.54 1.61 -5.44
N ALA A 30 -0.43 1.81 -6.33
CA ALA A 30 -1.83 1.92 -5.93
C ALA A 30 -2.33 0.62 -5.29
N VAL A 31 -2.03 -0.54 -5.90
CA VAL A 31 -2.46 -1.82 -5.34
C VAL A 31 -1.72 -2.15 -4.04
N ALA A 32 -0.48 -1.69 -3.90
CA ALA A 32 0.26 -1.84 -2.64
C ALA A 32 -0.43 -1.09 -1.50
N GLY A 33 -0.91 0.12 -1.77
CA GLY A 33 -1.69 0.87 -0.79
C GLY A 33 -2.95 0.14 -0.36
N ARG A 34 -3.67 -0.43 -1.32
CA ARG A 34 -4.87 -1.22 -1.01
C ARG A 34 -4.54 -2.46 -0.17
N ALA A 35 -3.44 -3.13 -0.47
CA ALA A 35 -3.01 -4.28 0.33
C ALA A 35 -2.71 -3.90 1.78
N LEU A 36 -2.06 -2.75 1.99
CA LEU A 36 -1.79 -2.27 3.34
C LEU A 36 -3.09 -2.11 4.13
N PHE A 37 -4.08 -1.45 3.55
CA PHE A 37 -5.35 -1.20 4.25
C PHE A 37 -6.25 -2.43 4.31
N ASP A 38 -6.08 -3.39 3.39
CA ASP A 38 -6.72 -4.70 3.53
C ASP A 38 -6.21 -5.45 4.77
N ALA A 39 -4.93 -5.30 5.08
CA ALA A 39 -4.37 -5.89 6.29
C ALA A 39 -4.90 -5.22 7.56
N ILE A 40 -5.17 -3.92 7.49
CA ILE A 40 -5.58 -3.13 8.67
C ILE A 40 -7.08 -3.27 8.95
N THR A 41 -7.92 -3.26 7.91
CA THR A 41 -9.38 -3.21 8.08
C THR A 41 -10.09 -3.79 6.83
N GLU A 42 -11.41 -3.69 6.80
CA GLU A 42 -12.19 -4.03 5.61
C GLU A 42 -12.15 -2.85 4.64
N LEU A 43 -11.52 -3.03 3.47
CA LEU A 43 -11.40 -1.96 2.47
C LEU A 43 -12.76 -1.37 2.08
N ASP A 44 -13.76 -2.22 1.92
CA ASP A 44 -15.09 -1.79 1.49
C ASP A 44 -15.80 -0.90 2.51
N SER A 45 -15.33 -0.87 3.74
CA SER A 45 -15.90 -0.02 4.78
C SER A 45 -15.37 1.40 4.75
N ILE A 46 -14.32 1.68 3.97
CA ILE A 46 -13.67 3.00 3.96
C ILE A 46 -14.35 3.88 2.92
N GLN A 47 -14.80 5.07 3.35
CA GLN A 47 -15.42 6.06 2.47
C GLN A 47 -14.39 7.10 2.03
N PRO A 48 -14.40 7.55 0.76
CA PRO A 48 -13.40 8.52 0.26
C PRO A 48 -13.77 9.97 0.60
N ASN A 49 -13.92 10.29 1.87
CA ASN A 49 -14.44 11.58 2.34
C ASN A 49 -13.39 12.66 2.53
N LEU A 50 -12.12 12.28 2.67
CA LEU A 50 -11.00 13.24 2.80
C LEU A 50 -9.90 12.90 1.83
N GLU A 51 -9.04 13.87 1.56
CA GLU A 51 -7.88 13.70 0.70
C GLU A 51 -6.60 14.00 1.46
N ARG A 52 -5.53 13.32 1.07
CA ARG A 52 -4.19 13.63 1.56
C ARG A 52 -3.19 13.52 0.41
N LYS A 53 -2.30 14.50 0.32
CA LYS A 53 -1.18 14.46 -0.62
C LYS A 53 -0.03 13.69 0.00
N ILE A 54 0.52 12.76 -0.78
CA ILE A 54 1.66 11.94 -0.37
C ILE A 54 2.79 12.19 -1.34
N GLU A 55 3.98 12.39 -0.82
CA GLU A 55 5.17 12.60 -1.64
C GLU A 55 6.35 11.95 -0.92
N VAL A 56 7.00 10.99 -1.56
CA VAL A 56 8.16 10.30 -0.99
C VAL A 56 9.25 10.13 -2.04
N GLU A 57 10.49 10.03 -1.58
CA GLU A 57 11.67 9.79 -2.40
C GLU A 57 12.50 8.68 -1.78
N ALA A 58 13.24 7.96 -2.60
CA ALA A 58 14.15 6.91 -2.16
C ALA A 58 15.22 6.67 -3.22
N ASP A 59 16.27 5.90 -2.87
CA ASP A 59 17.40 5.67 -3.76
C ASP A 59 17.14 4.59 -4.81
N ASP A 60 16.22 3.67 -4.55
CA ASP A 60 15.89 2.57 -5.45
C ASP A 60 14.41 2.20 -5.34
N ILE A 61 13.95 1.35 -6.27
CA ILE A 61 12.52 1.03 -6.34
C ILE A 61 12.01 0.25 -5.13
N GLU A 62 12.84 -0.61 -4.56
CA GLU A 62 12.46 -1.38 -3.37
C GLU A 62 12.28 -0.43 -2.17
N SER A 63 13.24 0.44 -1.96
CA SER A 63 13.15 1.45 -0.89
C SER A 63 12.02 2.43 -1.13
N LEU A 64 11.71 2.73 -2.40
CA LEU A 64 10.59 3.61 -2.73
C LEU A 64 9.26 2.98 -2.32
N LEU A 65 9.09 1.68 -2.57
CA LEU A 65 7.88 0.98 -2.18
C LEU A 65 7.74 0.97 -0.65
N VAL A 66 8.82 0.70 0.08
CA VAL A 66 8.82 0.75 1.55
C VAL A 66 8.48 2.16 2.04
N ALA A 67 9.09 3.19 1.45
CA ALA A 67 8.83 4.59 1.84
C ALA A 67 7.37 4.98 1.60
N TRP A 68 6.81 4.59 0.46
CA TRP A 68 5.40 4.82 0.12
C TRP A 68 4.46 4.21 1.16
N LEU A 69 4.63 2.92 1.42
CA LEU A 69 3.77 2.21 2.37
C LEU A 69 3.98 2.69 3.80
N SER A 70 5.22 3.01 4.17
CA SER A 70 5.53 3.54 5.50
C SER A 70 4.88 4.90 5.73
N GLU A 71 4.85 5.76 4.71
CA GLU A 71 4.20 7.07 4.82
C GLU A 71 2.68 6.92 5.00
N LEU A 72 2.05 6.03 4.23
CA LEU A 72 0.63 5.76 4.39
C LEU A 72 0.33 5.23 5.80
N ASN A 73 1.15 4.32 6.29
CA ASN A 73 1.00 3.77 7.62
C ASN A 73 1.22 4.83 8.72
N PHE A 74 2.16 5.73 8.49
CA PHE A 74 2.42 6.85 9.40
C PHE A 74 1.16 7.70 9.61
N TYR A 75 0.46 8.05 8.54
CA TYR A 75 -0.78 8.82 8.66
C TYR A 75 -1.91 8.01 9.27
N CYS A 76 -1.95 6.71 9.04
CA CYS A 76 -2.92 5.84 9.71
C CYS A 76 -2.72 5.88 11.22
N ILE A 77 -1.47 5.77 11.67
CA ILE A 77 -1.15 5.73 13.10
C ILE A 77 -1.29 7.11 13.74
N THR A 78 -0.78 8.15 13.11
CA THR A 78 -0.69 9.49 13.73
C THR A 78 -1.94 10.32 13.54
N GLN A 79 -2.63 10.18 12.39
CA GLN A 79 -3.81 10.97 12.06
C GLN A 79 -5.09 10.14 12.12
N LEU A 80 -4.98 8.85 12.39
CA LEU A 80 -6.11 7.91 12.45
C LEU A 80 -6.91 7.94 11.15
N GLU A 81 -6.22 7.88 10.02
CA GLU A 81 -6.82 7.89 8.68
C GLU A 81 -6.69 6.52 8.02
N LEU A 82 -7.76 6.12 7.34
CA LEU A 82 -7.81 4.90 6.53
C LEU A 82 -8.03 5.33 5.09
N TYR A 83 -7.30 4.74 4.15
CA TYR A 83 -7.40 5.11 2.73
C TYR A 83 -7.91 3.95 1.89
N CYS A 84 -8.70 4.28 0.87
CA CYS A 84 -9.28 3.29 -0.04
C CYS A 84 -9.04 3.64 -1.51
N ASP A 85 -8.61 4.86 -1.81
CA ASP A 85 -8.40 5.32 -3.18
C ASP A 85 -6.99 5.93 -3.27
N PHE A 86 -6.23 5.49 -4.27
CA PHE A 86 -4.82 5.84 -4.42
C PHE A 86 -4.59 6.30 -5.85
N ASN A 87 -4.51 7.61 -6.06
CA ASN A 87 -4.26 8.20 -7.37
C ASN A 87 -2.79 8.61 -7.47
N ILE A 88 -2.01 7.84 -8.23
CA ILE A 88 -0.59 8.12 -8.45
C ILE A 88 -0.49 9.17 -9.55
N GLU A 89 -0.03 10.36 -9.18
CA GLU A 89 0.03 11.51 -10.09
C GLU A 89 1.36 11.58 -10.82
N MET A 90 2.46 11.19 -10.17
CA MET A 90 3.77 11.14 -10.77
C MET A 90 4.58 10.05 -10.10
N ILE A 91 5.31 9.25 -10.89
CA ILE A 91 6.17 8.20 -10.36
C ILE A 91 7.39 8.03 -11.24
N SER A 92 8.51 7.78 -10.57
CA SER A 92 9.78 7.40 -11.19
C SER A 92 10.42 6.32 -10.31
N PRO A 93 11.56 5.74 -10.69
CA PRO A 93 12.23 4.76 -9.81
C PRO A 93 12.68 5.31 -8.45
N SER A 94 12.71 6.63 -8.27
CA SER A 94 13.21 7.27 -7.06
C SER A 94 12.22 8.21 -6.37
N ALA A 95 11.01 8.40 -6.91
CA ALA A 95 10.05 9.34 -6.33
C ALA A 95 8.62 8.97 -6.70
N VAL A 96 7.69 9.22 -5.79
CA VAL A 96 6.26 9.09 -6.06
C VAL A 96 5.51 10.26 -5.44
N ARG A 97 4.54 10.78 -6.19
CA ARG A 97 3.61 11.80 -5.72
C ARG A 97 2.19 11.33 -6.03
N ALA A 98 1.32 11.40 -5.03
CA ALA A 98 -0.02 10.85 -5.15
C ALA A 98 -1.01 11.64 -4.32
N THR A 99 -2.29 11.49 -4.65
CA THR A 99 -3.40 11.90 -3.79
C THR A 99 -4.13 10.63 -3.34
N VAL A 100 -4.28 10.47 -2.05
CA VAL A 100 -5.02 9.35 -1.48
C VAL A 100 -6.29 9.87 -0.85
N ARG A 101 -7.33 9.04 -0.86
CA ARG A 101 -8.64 9.39 -0.28
C ARG A 101 -9.10 8.32 0.68
N GLY A 102 -9.77 8.77 1.72
CA GLY A 102 -10.29 7.88 2.74
C GLY A 102 -11.06 8.65 3.79
N GLU A 103 -10.97 8.22 5.03
CA GLU A 103 -11.69 8.85 6.12
C GLU A 103 -10.98 8.59 7.45
N LYS A 104 -11.39 9.33 8.47
CA LYS A 104 -10.92 9.09 9.83
C LYS A 104 -11.47 7.74 10.33
N ILE A 105 -10.70 7.06 11.16
CA ILE A 105 -11.15 5.84 11.81
C ILE A 105 -12.38 6.16 12.67
N ASP A 106 -13.43 5.40 12.46
CA ASP A 106 -14.65 5.44 13.26
C ASP A 106 -14.79 4.09 13.96
N PRO A 107 -14.49 4.01 15.27
CA PRO A 107 -14.53 2.73 15.99
C PRO A 107 -15.90 2.05 16.00
N THR A 108 -16.99 2.80 15.74
CA THR A 108 -18.33 2.22 15.70
C THR A 108 -18.63 1.56 14.36
N ARG A 109 -17.84 1.84 13.32
CA ARG A 109 -18.11 1.36 11.97
C ARG A 109 -16.94 0.57 11.37
N HIS A 110 -15.70 0.91 11.73
CA HIS A 110 -14.51 0.22 11.23
C HIS A 110 -14.04 -0.85 12.20
N VAL A 111 -13.81 -2.06 11.67
CA VAL A 111 -13.18 -3.14 12.43
C VAL A 111 -11.70 -3.11 12.10
N ILE A 112 -10.87 -2.86 13.10
CA ILE A 112 -9.42 -2.83 12.90
C ILE A 112 -8.87 -4.24 13.21
N HIS A 113 -8.35 -4.90 12.18
CA HIS A 113 -7.83 -6.26 12.31
C HIS A 113 -6.49 -6.30 13.00
N THR A 114 -5.62 -5.35 12.68
CA THR A 114 -4.28 -5.28 13.26
C THR A 114 -3.68 -3.89 13.03
N GLU A 115 -2.67 -3.59 13.84
CA GLU A 115 -1.82 -2.41 13.65
C GLU A 115 -0.55 -2.86 12.94
N ILE A 116 -0.17 -2.16 11.87
CA ILE A 116 1.07 -2.43 11.16
C ILE A 116 2.19 -1.65 11.85
N LYS A 117 3.13 -2.35 12.47
CA LYS A 117 4.24 -1.72 13.19
C LYS A 117 5.31 -1.21 12.22
N ALA A 118 5.56 -1.95 11.15
CA ALA A 118 6.57 -1.56 10.17
C ALA A 118 6.34 -2.27 8.85
N VAL A 119 6.77 -1.61 7.77
CA VAL A 119 6.90 -2.24 6.45
C VAL A 119 8.35 -2.71 6.37
N THR A 120 8.56 -4.01 6.20
CA THR A 120 9.91 -4.60 6.30
C THR A 120 10.54 -4.80 4.94
N TYR A 121 11.87 -4.96 4.93
CA TYR A 121 12.61 -5.36 3.73
C TYR A 121 12.71 -6.89 3.60
N HIS A 122 12.11 -7.62 4.54
CA HIS A 122 12.21 -9.08 4.54
C HIS A 122 11.50 -9.66 3.32
N GLU A 123 12.21 -10.45 2.54
CA GLU A 123 11.73 -11.09 1.31
C GLU A 123 11.10 -10.11 0.32
N LEU A 124 11.45 -8.83 0.42
CA LEU A 124 10.96 -7.78 -0.46
C LEU A 124 11.56 -7.94 -1.85
N PHE A 125 10.71 -7.84 -2.87
CA PHE A 125 11.18 -7.63 -4.24
C PHE A 125 10.17 -6.79 -5.02
N VAL A 126 10.68 -6.13 -6.06
CA VAL A 126 9.89 -5.41 -7.04
C VAL A 126 10.53 -5.71 -8.39
N ARG A 127 9.78 -6.25 -9.33
CA ARG A 127 10.34 -6.61 -10.64
C ARG A 127 9.32 -6.44 -11.76
N GLU A 128 9.85 -6.11 -12.93
CA GLU A 128 9.07 -6.06 -14.15
C GLU A 128 8.97 -7.48 -14.73
N THR A 129 7.80 -7.83 -15.28
CA THR A 129 7.53 -9.12 -15.88
C THR A 129 6.98 -8.91 -17.28
N GLU A 130 6.77 -9.98 -18.03
CA GLU A 130 6.18 -9.90 -19.37
C GLU A 130 4.79 -9.26 -19.35
N ASN A 131 4.05 -9.41 -18.27
CA ASN A 131 2.67 -8.95 -18.14
C ASN A 131 2.52 -7.66 -17.33
N GLY A 132 3.63 -7.05 -16.92
CA GLY A 132 3.59 -5.85 -16.11
C GLY A 132 4.59 -5.90 -14.97
N TRP A 133 4.11 -5.75 -13.74
CA TRP A 133 4.94 -5.67 -12.56
C TRP A 133 4.46 -6.62 -11.47
N GLU A 134 5.41 -7.11 -10.69
CA GLU A 134 5.15 -7.97 -9.55
C GLU A 134 6.00 -7.51 -8.37
N ALA A 135 5.44 -7.56 -7.17
CA ALA A 135 6.17 -7.24 -5.95
C ALA A 135 5.70 -8.13 -4.81
N GLN A 136 6.51 -8.18 -3.77
CA GLN A 136 6.16 -8.84 -2.52
C GLN A 136 6.52 -7.94 -1.36
N VAL A 137 5.60 -7.81 -0.41
CA VAL A 137 5.82 -7.01 0.81
C VAL A 137 5.43 -7.83 2.03
N ILE A 138 6.16 -7.64 3.12
CA ILE A 138 5.90 -8.27 4.42
C ILE A 138 5.76 -7.14 5.44
N PHE A 139 4.67 -7.16 6.19
CA PHE A 139 4.38 -6.19 7.25
C PHE A 139 4.63 -6.84 8.61
N ASP A 140 5.32 -6.12 9.48
CA ASP A 140 5.49 -6.49 10.88
C ASP A 140 4.25 -6.02 11.67
N VAL A 141 3.64 -6.93 12.40
CA VAL A 141 2.40 -6.65 13.12
C VAL A 141 2.52 -6.87 14.64
#